data_d6f14dd6b5d427fca70c5b6cd99fbda7
#
_entry.id   d6f14dd6b5d427fca70c5b6cd99fbda7
#
_cell.length_a   1.000
_cell.length_b   1.000
_cell.length_c   1.000
_cell.angle_alpha   90.00
_cell.angle_beta   90.00
_cell.angle_gamma   90.00
#
_symmetry.space_group_name_H-M   'P 1'
#
loop_
_entity.id
_entity.type
_entity.pdbx_description
1 polymer ?
#
loop_
_entity_poly.entity_id
_entity_poly.type
_entity_poly.pdbx_seq_one_letter_code
_entity_poly.pdbx_strand_id
1 'polypeptide(L)'
;MDSALKFHCISHSIWLCRRMLKRPKIMCREHFIVFLQSRTCNRSASEHSGTLDLLIELCKTRHFIAGDQITKETLLSSSHSLGPLGMELKKNLAGQWWNSVAMSREQVIRVETMHQLTGLAGSEERTLNLISSEALGEILNDRILSKEQLVTSLEMLVKKSGRLRENLLRGALEQYVTTLDLVNRRLPFGLAEIGICYKPVFSQENVDSMRTGEATLASLIWFTSGRTAVQWLDYWMRQRLLWWRKLAIGPSNFTSSDYEDEGQKGTALYYNFPWGKEPIENLQNLGDKELLQVYQGNKAKLHGRDGRKSVIPHVLSVSANLNCGVMAYLYDSLQFSGNRVSKRNLQQRKVLKLHPSLAPVKVAMNVGRGPTLELRQICQGLFYELLEKGITVWPGHLETMQIPLEQLYVKYDEMGVIFTILISDSTLENGIVQLRNRDTAIKEMMHISEVKDFLTKYILSAKSI
;
A
#
# COMPACT_ATOMS: atom_id res chain seq x y z
N MET A 1 3.80 -12.44 -54.48
CA MET A 1 3.79 -13.92 -54.48
C MET A 1 4.38 -14.41 -53.18
N ASP A 2 3.74 -14.10 -52.02
CA ASP A 2 4.22 -14.58 -50.71
C ASP A 2 3.11 -14.66 -49.65
N SER A 3 1.94 -15.14 -50.05
CA SER A 3 0.82 -15.40 -49.08
C SER A 3 0.32 -16.85 -49.07
N ALA A 4 0.96 -17.76 -49.82
CA ALA A 4 0.49 -19.16 -49.96
C ALA A 4 1.23 -20.18 -49.05
N LEU A 5 2.35 -19.80 -48.42
CA LEU A 5 3.19 -20.76 -47.66
C LEU A 5 2.89 -20.85 -46.17
N LYS A 6 2.06 -19.95 -45.62
CA LYS A 6 1.70 -19.98 -44.16
C LYS A 6 0.48 -20.83 -43.80
N PHE A 7 -0.31 -21.27 -44.78
CA PHE A 7 -1.51 -22.10 -44.55
C PHE A 7 -1.27 -23.60 -44.60
N HIS A 8 -0.14 -24.06 -45.06
CA HIS A 8 0.11 -25.52 -45.16
C HIS A 8 0.67 -26.16 -43.90
N CYS A 9 1.28 -25.39 -43.00
CA CYS A 9 1.81 -25.95 -41.74
C CYS A 9 0.74 -26.20 -40.66
N ILE A 10 -0.39 -25.46 -40.69
CA ILE A 10 -1.47 -25.61 -39.70
C ILE A 10 -2.39 -26.79 -40.05
N SER A 11 -2.55 -27.12 -41.33
CA SER A 11 -3.41 -28.26 -41.76
C SER A 11 -2.77 -29.62 -41.47
N HIS A 12 -1.45 -29.72 -41.44
CA HIS A 12 -0.76 -30.99 -41.15
C HIS A 12 -0.78 -31.38 -39.67
N SER A 13 -0.75 -30.42 -38.77
CA SER A 13 -0.85 -30.65 -37.32
C SER A 13 -2.25 -31.06 -36.89
N ILE A 14 -3.29 -30.58 -37.56
CA ILE A 14 -4.69 -30.94 -37.29
C ILE A 14 -5.00 -32.36 -37.85
N TRP A 15 -4.35 -32.77 -38.94
CA TRP A 15 -4.58 -34.09 -39.54
C TRP A 15 -3.94 -35.24 -38.73
N LEU A 16 -2.78 -35.02 -38.11
CA LEU A 16 -2.14 -35.97 -37.20
C LEU A 16 -2.94 -36.15 -35.89
N CYS A 17 -3.57 -35.09 -35.38
CA CYS A 17 -4.42 -35.20 -34.19
C CYS A 17 -5.73 -35.95 -34.42
N ARG A 18 -6.28 -35.92 -35.65
CA ARG A 18 -7.50 -36.66 -36.00
C ARG A 18 -7.28 -38.16 -36.21
N ARG A 19 -6.06 -38.63 -36.49
CA ARG A 19 -5.75 -40.06 -36.71
C ARG A 19 -5.47 -40.82 -35.40
N MET A 20 -5.18 -40.14 -34.28
CA MET A 20 -4.98 -40.76 -32.98
C MET A 20 -6.26 -40.90 -32.13
N LEU A 21 -7.40 -40.42 -32.62
CA LEU A 21 -8.68 -40.44 -31.88
C LEU A 21 -9.62 -41.59 -32.27
N LYS A 22 -9.12 -42.61 -32.95
CA LYS A 22 -9.94 -43.81 -33.30
C LYS A 22 -9.41 -45.10 -32.67
N ARG A 23 -9.35 -45.17 -31.33
CA ARG A 23 -9.49 -46.42 -30.56
C ARG A 23 -9.70 -46.08 -29.08
N PRO A 24 -10.63 -46.76 -28.37
CA PRO A 24 -10.96 -46.43 -26.99
C PRO A 24 -10.05 -47.18 -26.03
N LYS A 25 -9.22 -46.48 -25.26
CA LYS A 25 -8.77 -46.91 -23.95
C LYS A 25 -8.62 -45.68 -23.09
N ILE A 26 -9.63 -45.46 -22.30
CA ILE A 26 -9.72 -44.55 -21.19
C ILE A 26 -8.63 -44.95 -20.17
N MET A 27 -7.47 -44.32 -20.17
CA MET A 27 -6.54 -44.29 -19.00
C MET A 27 -5.25 -43.48 -19.19
N CYS A 28 -5.18 -42.58 -20.16
CA CYS A 28 -3.96 -41.78 -20.34
C CYS A 28 -4.17 -40.25 -20.41
N ARG A 29 -5.41 -39.76 -20.24
CA ARG A 29 -5.67 -38.31 -20.44
C ARG A 29 -5.48 -37.47 -19.17
N GLU A 30 -5.72 -38.03 -18.00
CA GLU A 30 -5.60 -37.32 -16.74
C GLU A 30 -4.13 -37.14 -16.26
N HIS A 31 -3.29 -38.16 -16.49
CA HIS A 31 -1.89 -38.06 -16.10
C HIS A 31 -1.04 -37.11 -16.98
N PHE A 32 -1.42 -36.91 -18.25
CA PHE A 32 -0.67 -36.03 -19.14
C PHE A 32 -1.02 -34.55 -18.91
N ILE A 33 -2.27 -34.25 -18.55
CA ILE A 33 -2.71 -32.88 -18.20
C ILE A 33 -2.16 -32.46 -16.84
N VAL A 34 -2.15 -33.36 -15.86
CA VAL A 34 -1.55 -33.12 -14.53
C VAL A 34 -0.04 -32.92 -14.64
N PHE A 35 0.65 -33.66 -15.54
CA PHE A 35 2.11 -33.51 -15.71
C PHE A 35 2.50 -32.23 -16.45
N LEU A 36 1.67 -31.71 -17.35
CA LEU A 36 1.88 -30.40 -17.99
C LEU A 36 1.51 -29.24 -17.07
N GLN A 37 0.44 -29.36 -16.26
CA GLN A 37 0.09 -28.37 -15.27
C GLN A 37 1.12 -28.29 -14.12
N SER A 38 1.67 -29.43 -13.67
CA SER A 38 2.70 -29.42 -12.64
C SER A 38 4.03 -28.83 -13.11
N ARG A 39 4.41 -29.03 -14.41
CA ARG A 39 5.64 -28.42 -14.96
C ARG A 39 5.50 -26.93 -15.24
N THR A 40 4.35 -26.45 -15.68
CA THR A 40 4.11 -25.00 -15.85
C THR A 40 3.93 -24.31 -14.51
N CYS A 41 3.26 -24.94 -13.53
CA CYS A 41 3.11 -24.38 -12.18
C CYS A 41 4.44 -24.31 -11.43
N ASN A 42 5.30 -25.33 -11.52
CA ASN A 42 6.61 -25.34 -10.87
C ASN A 42 7.62 -24.37 -11.52
N ARG A 43 7.55 -24.14 -12.84
CA ARG A 43 8.40 -23.14 -13.50
C ARG A 43 7.98 -21.71 -13.15
N SER A 44 6.68 -21.43 -13.16
CA SER A 44 6.18 -20.12 -12.74
C SER A 44 6.45 -19.84 -11.25
N ALA A 45 6.26 -20.82 -10.37
CA ALA A 45 6.52 -20.66 -8.94
C ALA A 45 7.98 -20.38 -8.62
N SER A 46 8.94 -21.01 -9.32
CA SER A 46 10.39 -20.77 -9.11
C SER A 46 10.86 -19.41 -9.65
N GLU A 47 10.32 -18.95 -10.79
CA GLU A 47 10.61 -17.63 -11.35
C GLU A 47 10.00 -16.51 -10.49
N HIS A 48 8.84 -16.74 -9.88
CA HIS A 48 8.14 -15.77 -9.03
C HIS A 48 8.74 -15.65 -7.63
N SER A 49 9.26 -16.76 -7.05
CA SER A 49 10.04 -16.71 -5.80
C SER A 49 11.27 -15.84 -5.96
N GLY A 50 12.03 -15.99 -7.03
CA GLY A 50 13.21 -15.18 -7.31
C GLY A 50 12.91 -13.66 -7.44
N THR A 51 11.74 -13.29 -7.97
CA THR A 51 11.36 -11.87 -8.11
C THR A 51 11.05 -11.21 -6.76
N LEU A 52 10.41 -11.94 -5.84
CA LEU A 52 10.14 -11.44 -4.49
C LEU A 52 11.43 -11.25 -3.70
N ASP A 53 12.34 -12.22 -3.75
CA ASP A 53 13.63 -12.12 -3.08
C ASP A 53 14.45 -10.94 -3.60
N LEU A 54 14.43 -10.70 -4.91
CA LEU A 54 15.06 -9.54 -5.54
C LEU A 54 14.42 -8.22 -5.10
N LEU A 55 13.10 -8.17 -4.91
CA LEU A 55 12.42 -7.00 -4.35
C LEU A 55 12.80 -6.75 -2.90
N ILE A 56 12.83 -7.80 -2.07
CA ILE A 56 13.22 -7.71 -0.66
C ILE A 56 14.66 -7.19 -0.56
N GLU A 57 15.57 -7.75 -1.33
CA GLU A 57 16.97 -7.33 -1.39
C GLU A 57 17.09 -5.84 -1.79
N LEU A 58 16.37 -5.43 -2.85
CA LEU A 58 16.35 -4.04 -3.30
C LEU A 58 15.79 -3.12 -2.22
N CYS A 59 14.67 -3.50 -1.60
CA CYS A 59 14.03 -2.70 -0.55
C CYS A 59 14.91 -2.54 0.68
N LYS A 60 15.67 -3.58 1.07
CA LYS A 60 16.70 -3.50 2.13
C LYS A 60 17.86 -2.59 1.72
N THR A 61 18.45 -2.84 0.56
CA THR A 61 19.62 -2.11 0.06
C THR A 61 19.33 -0.62 -0.17
N ARG A 62 18.10 -0.28 -0.56
CA ARG A 62 17.67 1.11 -0.83
C ARG A 62 16.83 1.71 0.30
N HIS A 63 16.84 1.10 1.49
CA HIS A 63 16.20 1.64 2.69
C HIS A 63 14.69 1.93 2.55
N PHE A 64 13.96 1.11 1.80
CA PHE A 64 12.50 1.11 1.83
C PHE A 64 11.98 0.37 3.06
N ILE A 65 12.66 -0.70 3.45
CA ILE A 65 12.35 -1.50 4.62
C ILE A 65 13.58 -1.62 5.51
N ALA A 66 13.37 -1.77 6.81
CA ALA A 66 14.40 -1.92 7.81
C ALA A 66 14.15 -3.16 8.67
N GLY A 67 15.22 -3.80 9.10
CA GLY A 67 15.21 -5.01 9.94
C GLY A 67 15.97 -6.17 9.31
N ASP A 68 16.49 -7.06 10.15
CA ASP A 68 17.36 -8.16 9.71
C ASP A 68 16.57 -9.37 9.19
N GLN A 69 15.45 -9.69 9.84
CA GLN A 69 14.60 -10.84 9.52
C GLN A 69 13.35 -10.43 8.76
N ILE A 70 13.52 -10.10 7.48
CA ILE A 70 12.40 -9.75 6.62
C ILE A 70 12.10 -10.95 5.72
N THR A 71 10.94 -11.54 5.94
CA THR A 71 10.37 -12.63 5.14
C THR A 71 9.10 -12.17 4.45
N LYS A 72 8.55 -12.99 3.56
CA LYS A 72 7.25 -12.75 2.94
C LYS A 72 6.15 -12.56 4.00
N GLU A 73 6.17 -13.39 5.03
CA GLU A 73 5.17 -13.39 6.10
C GLU A 73 5.24 -12.09 6.91
N THR A 74 6.45 -11.61 7.25
CA THR A 74 6.62 -10.35 7.98
C THR A 74 6.22 -9.13 7.14
N LEU A 75 6.40 -9.18 5.82
CA LEU A 75 5.95 -8.13 4.91
C LEU A 75 4.42 -8.05 4.84
N LEU A 76 3.75 -9.20 4.68
CA LEU A 76 2.29 -9.27 4.56
C LEU A 76 1.58 -8.98 5.89
N SER A 77 2.16 -9.41 7.00
CA SER A 77 1.62 -9.14 8.35
C SER A 77 1.91 -7.73 8.87
N SER A 78 2.63 -6.90 8.10
CA SER A 78 3.09 -5.57 8.53
C SER A 78 3.93 -5.59 9.82
N SER A 79 4.69 -6.68 10.03
CA SER A 79 5.58 -6.88 11.19
C SER A 79 7.02 -6.48 10.88
N HIS A 80 7.21 -5.44 10.09
CA HIS A 80 8.51 -4.90 9.72
C HIS A 80 8.51 -3.37 9.80
N SER A 81 9.67 -2.78 10.03
CA SER A 81 9.84 -1.35 10.01
C SER A 81 10.03 -0.83 8.58
N LEU A 82 9.51 0.34 8.29
CA LEU A 82 9.83 1.05 7.06
C LEU A 82 11.12 1.86 7.25
N GLY A 83 11.98 1.80 6.26
CA GLY A 83 13.14 2.71 6.16
C GLY A 83 12.72 4.10 5.66
N PRO A 84 13.67 5.04 5.52
CA PRO A 84 13.38 6.42 5.12
C PRO A 84 12.59 6.54 3.81
N LEU A 85 12.97 5.79 2.77
CA LEU A 85 12.24 5.84 1.49
C LEU A 85 10.87 5.17 1.57
N GLY A 86 10.73 4.09 2.35
CA GLY A 86 9.44 3.44 2.58
C GLY A 86 8.47 4.32 3.34
N MET A 87 8.97 5.06 4.34
CA MET A 87 8.16 6.01 5.11
C MET A 87 7.66 7.17 4.22
N GLU A 88 8.53 7.75 3.39
CA GLU A 88 8.12 8.79 2.44
C GLU A 88 7.12 8.27 1.39
N LEU A 89 7.30 7.04 0.89
CA LEU A 89 6.33 6.40 -0.01
C LEU A 89 4.97 6.24 0.67
N LYS A 90 4.94 5.75 1.91
CA LYS A 90 3.70 5.60 2.69
C LYS A 90 3.03 6.95 2.95
N LYS A 91 3.78 7.97 3.31
CA LYS A 91 3.28 9.35 3.49
C LYS A 91 2.66 9.90 2.20
N ASN A 92 3.33 9.71 1.06
CA ASN A 92 2.79 10.12 -0.24
C ASN A 92 1.49 9.36 -0.57
N LEU A 93 1.43 8.06 -0.33
CA LEU A 93 0.23 7.24 -0.53
C LEU A 93 -0.91 7.71 0.36
N ALA A 94 -0.65 7.97 1.65
CA ALA A 94 -1.61 8.53 2.59
C ALA A 94 -2.14 9.90 2.12
N GLY A 95 -1.25 10.76 1.63
CA GLY A 95 -1.63 12.06 1.06
C GLY A 95 -2.54 11.93 -0.16
N GLN A 96 -2.25 10.98 -1.07
CA GLN A 96 -3.12 10.69 -2.21
C GLN A 96 -4.48 10.14 -1.77
N TRP A 97 -4.51 9.30 -0.72
CA TRP A 97 -5.77 8.81 -0.15
C TRP A 97 -6.62 9.96 0.41
N TRP A 98 -6.03 10.85 1.24
CA TRP A 98 -6.70 12.03 1.78
C TRP A 98 -7.29 12.91 0.69
N ASN A 99 -6.51 13.18 -0.37
CA ASN A 99 -6.98 13.98 -1.50
C ASN A 99 -8.18 13.34 -2.21
N SER A 100 -8.18 12.01 -2.35
CA SER A 100 -9.25 11.29 -3.06
C SER A 100 -10.53 11.14 -2.24
N VAL A 101 -10.43 11.07 -0.90
CA VAL A 101 -11.57 10.75 -0.02
C VAL A 101 -12.13 12.00 0.64
N ALA A 102 -11.28 12.84 1.24
CA ALA A 102 -11.72 13.94 2.08
C ALA A 102 -11.61 15.30 1.41
N MET A 103 -10.50 15.61 0.71
CA MET A 103 -10.28 16.94 0.16
C MET A 103 -11.20 17.28 -1.02
N SER A 104 -11.69 16.28 -1.72
CA SER A 104 -12.54 16.44 -2.90
C SER A 104 -14.03 16.43 -2.58
N ARG A 105 -14.43 16.33 -1.29
CA ARG A 105 -15.83 16.17 -0.87
C ARG A 105 -16.16 16.96 0.39
N GLU A 106 -17.17 17.81 0.32
CA GLU A 106 -17.67 18.60 1.45
C GLU A 106 -18.32 17.73 2.54
N GLN A 107 -18.80 16.55 2.17
CA GLN A 107 -19.54 15.63 3.05
C GLN A 107 -18.62 14.72 3.89
N VAL A 108 -17.30 14.81 3.74
CA VAL A 108 -16.34 13.98 4.49
C VAL A 108 -15.61 14.82 5.52
N ILE A 109 -15.78 14.46 6.77
CA ILE A 109 -15.15 15.11 7.92
C ILE A 109 -14.01 14.25 8.41
N ARG A 110 -12.87 14.89 8.69
CA ARG A 110 -11.69 14.20 9.23
C ARG A 110 -11.81 14.10 10.74
N VAL A 111 -11.48 12.94 11.27
CA VAL A 111 -11.44 12.68 12.70
C VAL A 111 -10.14 12.01 13.06
N GLU A 112 -9.81 12.07 14.34
CA GLU A 112 -8.73 11.30 14.95
C GLU A 112 -9.27 10.64 16.21
N THR A 113 -8.99 9.37 16.38
CA THR A 113 -9.52 8.58 17.49
C THR A 113 -8.41 7.92 18.29
N MET A 114 -8.72 7.55 19.54
CA MET A 114 -7.74 6.97 20.45
C MET A 114 -7.27 5.58 20.00
N HIS A 115 -6.00 5.27 20.19
CA HIS A 115 -5.43 3.94 19.91
C HIS A 115 -5.93 2.89 20.90
N GLN A 116 -6.26 3.32 22.10
CA GLN A 116 -6.77 2.47 23.15
C GLN A 116 -8.29 2.63 23.28
N LEU A 117 -9.00 1.52 23.19
CA LEU A 117 -10.44 1.47 23.40
C LEU A 117 -10.72 1.22 24.88
N THR A 118 -11.64 1.99 25.43
CA THR A 118 -12.16 1.79 26.81
C THR A 118 -13.56 1.20 26.74
N GLY A 119 -13.87 0.26 27.62
CA GLY A 119 -15.21 -0.31 27.76
C GLY A 119 -15.32 -1.79 27.40
N LEU A 120 -16.41 -2.39 27.89
CA LEU A 120 -16.77 -3.80 27.63
C LEU A 120 -17.04 -3.96 26.14
N ALA A 121 -16.17 -4.69 25.47
CA ALA A 121 -16.33 -4.99 24.07
C ALA A 121 -17.04 -6.30 23.86
N GLY A 122 -17.72 -6.40 22.73
CA GLY A 122 -18.24 -7.66 22.24
C GLY A 122 -17.14 -8.73 22.06
N SER A 123 -17.55 -9.95 21.93
CA SER A 123 -16.75 -11.17 21.82
C SER A 123 -15.85 -11.23 20.61
N GLU A 124 -14.79 -10.43 20.54
CA GLU A 124 -13.74 -10.64 19.56
C GLU A 124 -12.65 -11.52 20.17
N GLU A 125 -12.47 -12.70 19.63
CA GLU A 125 -11.65 -13.78 20.20
C GLU A 125 -10.13 -13.49 20.22
N ARG A 126 -9.64 -12.46 19.53
CA ARG A 126 -8.19 -12.21 19.34
C ARG A 126 -7.84 -10.74 19.49
N THR A 127 -7.95 -10.21 20.69
CA THR A 127 -7.63 -8.81 20.97
C THR A 127 -6.33 -8.67 21.76
N LEU A 128 -5.62 -7.56 21.54
CA LEU A 128 -4.43 -7.18 22.32
C LEU A 128 -4.85 -6.28 23.48
N ASN A 129 -4.56 -6.73 24.70
CA ASN A 129 -4.84 -5.98 25.92
C ASN A 129 -3.55 -5.39 26.51
N LEU A 130 -3.65 -4.16 27.02
CA LEU A 130 -2.57 -3.48 27.72
C LEU A 130 -2.75 -3.70 29.22
N ILE A 131 -1.88 -4.48 29.82
CA ILE A 131 -1.91 -4.80 31.24
C ILE A 131 -0.69 -4.16 31.92
N SER A 132 -0.91 -3.50 33.06
CA SER A 132 0.20 -2.99 33.88
C SER A 132 1.00 -4.16 34.42
N SER A 133 2.32 -4.15 34.21
CA SER A 133 3.24 -5.15 34.77
C SER A 133 3.24 -5.15 36.30
N GLU A 134 3.02 -4.00 36.94
CA GLU A 134 2.91 -3.86 38.40
C GLU A 134 1.67 -4.56 38.91
N ALA A 135 0.50 -4.26 38.34
CA ALA A 135 -0.76 -4.88 38.73
C ALA A 135 -0.77 -6.40 38.51
N LEU A 136 -0.14 -6.86 37.41
CA LEU A 136 0.05 -8.29 37.16
C LEU A 136 0.99 -8.90 38.20
N GLY A 137 2.09 -8.22 38.54
CA GLY A 137 3.06 -8.66 39.54
C GLY A 137 2.48 -8.74 40.94
N GLU A 138 1.61 -7.81 41.35
CA GLU A 138 0.91 -7.85 42.61
C GLU A 138 0.02 -9.11 42.75
N ILE A 139 -0.75 -9.42 41.71
CA ILE A 139 -1.61 -10.61 41.68
C ILE A 139 -0.78 -11.90 41.70
N LEU A 140 0.31 -11.98 40.93
CA LEU A 140 1.13 -13.19 40.83
C LEU A 140 2.00 -13.45 42.07
N ASN A 141 2.37 -12.40 42.81
CA ASN A 141 3.18 -12.50 44.02
C ASN A 141 2.35 -12.70 45.28
N ASP A 142 1.02 -12.58 45.23
CA ASP A 142 0.16 -12.81 46.36
C ASP A 142 0.03 -14.32 46.63
N ARG A 143 0.77 -14.79 47.66
CA ARG A 143 0.81 -16.19 48.04
C ARG A 143 -0.44 -16.68 48.83
N ILE A 144 -1.35 -15.76 49.14
CA ILE A 144 -2.56 -16.07 49.96
C ILE A 144 -3.72 -16.46 49.03
N LEU A 145 -3.69 -16.09 47.77
CA LEU A 145 -4.77 -16.36 46.82
C LEU A 145 -4.88 -17.86 46.49
N SER A 146 -6.10 -18.38 46.61
CA SER A 146 -6.40 -19.70 46.05
C SER A 146 -6.35 -19.64 44.49
N LYS A 147 -6.20 -20.82 43.85
CA LYS A 147 -6.17 -20.91 42.38
C LYS A 147 -7.40 -20.25 41.72
N GLU A 148 -8.58 -20.42 42.32
CA GLU A 148 -9.83 -19.84 41.81
C GLU A 148 -9.85 -18.31 41.95
N GLN A 149 -9.38 -17.81 43.11
CA GLN A 149 -9.26 -16.37 43.34
C GLN A 149 -8.23 -15.73 42.39
N LEU A 150 -7.11 -16.41 42.13
CA LEU A 150 -6.10 -15.96 41.17
C LEU A 150 -6.70 -15.83 39.79
N VAL A 151 -7.41 -16.82 39.27
CA VAL A 151 -8.09 -16.78 37.97
C VAL A 151 -9.08 -15.62 37.91
N THR A 152 -9.93 -15.47 38.95
CA THR A 152 -10.91 -14.36 39.01
C THR A 152 -10.22 -12.98 38.98
N SER A 153 -9.10 -12.83 39.72
CA SER A 153 -8.34 -11.58 39.76
C SER A 153 -7.71 -11.26 38.39
N LEU A 154 -7.15 -12.26 37.72
CA LEU A 154 -6.61 -12.12 36.36
C LEU A 154 -7.71 -11.76 35.35
N GLU A 155 -8.87 -12.41 35.41
CA GLU A 155 -10.01 -12.06 34.56
C GLU A 155 -10.48 -10.62 34.78
N MET A 156 -10.55 -10.18 36.05
CA MET A 156 -10.88 -8.79 36.37
C MET A 156 -9.83 -7.82 35.89
N LEU A 157 -8.53 -8.17 35.97
CA LEU A 157 -7.44 -7.35 35.45
C LEU A 157 -7.54 -7.19 33.93
N VAL A 158 -7.78 -8.30 33.21
CA VAL A 158 -7.99 -8.28 31.75
C VAL A 158 -9.22 -7.46 31.36
N LYS A 159 -10.35 -7.61 32.09
CA LYS A 159 -11.58 -6.81 31.87
C LYS A 159 -11.38 -5.32 32.10
N LYS A 160 -10.51 -4.93 33.03
CA LYS A 160 -10.18 -3.53 33.35
C LYS A 160 -9.07 -2.97 32.45
N SER A 161 -8.31 -3.83 31.75
CA SER A 161 -7.20 -3.41 30.89
C SER A 161 -7.69 -2.63 29.69
N GLY A 162 -6.82 -1.75 29.19
CA GLY A 162 -7.05 -1.09 27.92
C GLY A 162 -6.88 -2.09 26.77
N ARG A 163 -7.64 -1.89 25.70
CA ARG A 163 -7.63 -2.71 24.51
C ARG A 163 -7.07 -1.93 23.35
N LEU A 164 -6.09 -2.48 22.63
CA LEU A 164 -5.57 -1.86 21.39
C LEU A 164 -6.59 -2.04 20.26
N ARG A 165 -6.80 -0.99 19.47
CA ARG A 165 -7.74 -1.01 18.35
C ARG A 165 -7.24 -1.86 17.20
N GLU A 166 -8.09 -2.72 16.65
CA GLU A 166 -7.82 -3.52 15.45
C GLU A 166 -8.23 -2.82 14.17
N ASN A 167 -9.19 -1.90 14.27
CA ASN A 167 -9.72 -1.09 13.18
C ASN A 167 -10.14 0.30 13.69
N LEU A 168 -10.51 1.17 12.76
CA LEU A 168 -10.90 2.56 13.07
C LEU A 168 -12.42 2.75 13.18
N LEU A 169 -13.20 1.69 13.02
CA LEU A 169 -14.66 1.77 12.98
C LEU A 169 -15.25 2.29 14.29
N ARG A 170 -14.88 1.67 15.40
CA ARG A 170 -15.48 1.99 16.70
C ARG A 170 -15.27 3.44 17.12
N GLY A 171 -14.02 3.93 16.96
CA GLY A 171 -13.73 5.33 17.26
C GLY A 171 -14.54 6.30 16.40
N ALA A 172 -14.72 6.00 15.12
CA ALA A 172 -15.55 6.80 14.22
C ALA A 172 -17.04 6.74 14.62
N LEU A 173 -17.55 5.57 15.04
CA LEU A 173 -18.93 5.45 15.54
C LEU A 173 -19.16 6.26 16.81
N GLU A 174 -18.20 6.32 17.73
CA GLU A 174 -18.29 7.15 18.94
C GLU A 174 -18.35 8.66 18.61
N GLN A 175 -17.77 9.09 17.47
CA GLN A 175 -17.84 10.46 16.99
C GLN A 175 -19.13 10.79 16.21
N TYR A 176 -19.99 9.79 15.94
CA TYR A 176 -21.13 9.95 15.04
C TYR A 176 -22.10 11.06 15.49
N VAL A 177 -22.59 11.05 16.74
CA VAL A 177 -23.61 12.00 17.22
C VAL A 177 -23.09 13.44 17.18
N THR A 178 -21.87 13.66 17.65
CA THR A 178 -21.22 14.98 17.64
C THR A 178 -21.09 15.52 16.21
N THR A 179 -20.68 14.64 15.29
CA THR A 179 -20.51 15.04 13.89
C THR A 179 -21.85 15.20 13.17
N LEU A 180 -22.85 14.38 13.50
CA LEU A 180 -24.19 14.52 12.94
C LEU A 180 -24.78 15.90 13.22
N ASP A 181 -24.55 16.45 14.40
CA ASP A 181 -25.00 17.80 14.76
C ASP A 181 -24.23 18.87 13.97
N LEU A 182 -22.91 18.70 13.72
CA LEU A 182 -22.12 19.60 12.86
C LEU A 182 -22.65 19.67 11.42
N VAL A 183 -23.13 18.56 10.87
CA VAL A 183 -23.70 18.53 9.50
C VAL A 183 -25.21 18.85 9.49
N ASN A 184 -25.75 19.45 10.56
CA ASN A 184 -27.17 19.75 10.71
C ASN A 184 -28.06 18.52 10.49
N ARG A 185 -27.60 17.36 10.95
CA ARG A 185 -28.26 16.06 10.87
C ARG A 185 -28.58 15.59 9.44
N ARG A 186 -27.86 16.10 8.44
CA ARG A 186 -28.08 15.73 7.03
C ARG A 186 -27.30 14.45 6.68
N LEU A 187 -27.97 13.56 5.96
CA LEU A 187 -27.38 12.36 5.35
C LEU A 187 -27.33 12.53 3.83
N PRO A 188 -26.35 11.93 3.12
CA PRO A 188 -25.23 11.17 3.67
C PRO A 188 -24.05 12.04 4.10
N PHE A 189 -23.19 11.53 4.99
CA PHE A 189 -21.89 12.10 5.30
C PHE A 189 -20.92 11.01 5.73
N GLY A 190 -19.63 11.31 5.78
CA GLY A 190 -18.60 10.37 6.14
C GLY A 190 -17.61 10.90 7.16
N LEU A 191 -17.04 9.99 7.95
CA LEU A 191 -15.90 10.22 8.84
C LEU A 191 -14.68 9.52 8.27
N ALA A 192 -13.58 10.26 8.10
CA ALA A 192 -12.35 9.74 7.53
C ALA A 192 -11.20 9.88 8.53
N GLU A 193 -10.44 8.81 8.66
CA GLU A 193 -9.28 8.71 9.56
C GLU A 193 -8.16 7.90 8.91
N ILE A 194 -6.91 8.28 9.19
CA ILE A 194 -5.74 7.40 8.98
C ILE A 194 -5.09 7.20 10.34
N GLY A 195 -4.96 5.94 10.75
CA GLY A 195 -4.43 5.60 12.06
C GLY A 195 -3.77 4.24 12.10
N ILE A 196 -2.96 4.01 13.14
CA ILE A 196 -2.32 2.72 13.39
C ILE A 196 -3.32 1.80 14.09
N CYS A 197 -3.40 0.57 13.62
CA CYS A 197 -4.19 -0.52 14.18
C CYS A 197 -3.30 -1.73 14.44
N TYR A 198 -3.68 -2.54 15.40
CA TYR A 198 -2.86 -3.60 15.95
C TYR A 198 -3.55 -4.95 15.77
N LYS A 199 -2.80 -5.97 15.33
CA LYS A 199 -3.30 -7.34 15.20
C LYS A 199 -2.30 -8.32 15.80
N PRO A 200 -2.76 -9.34 16.51
CA PRO A 200 -1.87 -10.42 16.95
C PRO A 200 -1.41 -11.22 15.72
N VAL A 201 -0.10 -11.44 15.62
CA VAL A 201 0.54 -12.25 14.58
C VAL A 201 1.18 -13.46 15.25
N PHE A 202 0.69 -14.64 14.91
CA PHE A 202 1.23 -15.90 15.41
C PHE A 202 2.24 -16.45 14.42
N SER A 203 3.44 -16.79 14.90
CA SER A 203 4.43 -17.47 14.06
C SER A 203 4.03 -18.93 13.88
N GLN A 204 4.11 -19.45 12.66
CA GLN A 204 3.87 -20.87 12.39
C GLN A 204 4.96 -21.77 12.98
N GLU A 205 6.16 -21.26 13.19
CA GLU A 205 7.30 -22.02 13.69
C GLU A 205 7.43 -22.03 15.22
N ASN A 206 6.90 -21.00 15.92
CA ASN A 206 6.93 -20.90 17.38
C ASN A 206 5.59 -20.39 17.89
N VAL A 207 4.76 -21.31 18.37
CA VAL A 207 3.44 -21.01 18.95
C VAL A 207 3.55 -20.07 20.19
N ASP A 208 4.69 -20.07 20.87
CA ASP A 208 4.96 -19.25 22.06
C ASP A 208 5.40 -17.81 21.76
N SER A 209 5.68 -17.46 20.47
CA SER A 209 6.13 -16.13 20.10
C SER A 209 5.03 -15.36 19.37
N MET A 210 4.13 -14.75 20.15
CA MET A 210 3.17 -13.79 19.60
C MET A 210 3.88 -12.47 19.30
N ARG A 211 3.77 -12.02 18.05
CA ARG A 211 4.20 -10.68 17.63
C ARG A 211 2.99 -9.78 17.43
N THR A 212 3.17 -8.50 17.65
CA THR A 212 2.16 -7.51 17.30
C THR A 212 2.42 -7.01 15.89
N GLY A 213 1.45 -7.20 15.00
CA GLY A 213 1.45 -6.58 13.69
C GLY A 213 0.86 -5.18 13.80
N GLU A 214 1.56 -4.18 13.26
CA GLU A 214 1.12 -2.78 13.21
C GLU A 214 0.81 -2.40 11.77
N ALA A 215 -0.46 -2.12 11.48
CA ALA A 215 -0.91 -1.68 10.18
C ALA A 215 -1.43 -0.25 10.23
N THR A 216 -1.00 0.59 9.30
CA THR A 216 -1.61 1.90 9.09
C THR A 216 -2.84 1.71 8.21
N LEU A 217 -4.02 1.88 8.79
CA LEU A 217 -5.29 1.83 8.07
C LEU A 217 -5.75 3.23 7.69
N ALA A 218 -6.35 3.35 6.52
CA ALA A 218 -7.05 4.54 6.06
C ALA A 218 -8.51 4.18 5.90
N SER A 219 -9.37 4.74 6.75
CA SER A 219 -10.77 4.36 6.88
C SER A 219 -11.70 5.51 6.56
N LEU A 220 -12.73 5.21 5.81
CA LEU A 220 -13.90 6.05 5.61
C LEU A 220 -15.13 5.31 6.11
N ILE A 221 -15.79 5.87 7.12
CA ILE A 221 -17.07 5.40 7.62
C ILE A 221 -18.15 6.31 7.07
N TRP A 222 -19.01 5.75 6.20
CA TRP A 222 -20.02 6.49 5.48
C TRP A 222 -21.40 6.20 6.03
N PHE A 223 -22.11 7.24 6.47
CA PHE A 223 -23.45 7.17 7.03
C PHE A 223 -24.47 7.55 5.97
N THR A 224 -25.40 6.64 5.67
CA THR A 224 -26.43 6.87 4.63
C THR A 224 -27.75 6.19 5.01
N SER A 225 -28.83 6.52 4.33
CA SER A 225 -30.09 5.81 4.57
C SER A 225 -30.03 4.38 4.03
N GLY A 226 -30.72 3.45 4.68
CA GLY A 226 -30.75 2.04 4.24
C GLY A 226 -31.22 1.85 2.79
N ARG A 227 -32.03 2.78 2.27
CA ARG A 227 -32.53 2.74 0.88
C ARG A 227 -31.42 2.98 -0.15
N THR A 228 -30.42 3.79 0.19
CA THR A 228 -29.34 4.18 -0.73
C THR A 228 -28.01 3.49 -0.40
N ALA A 229 -27.98 2.67 0.66
CA ALA A 229 -26.75 2.04 1.15
C ALA A 229 -26.05 1.19 0.09
N VAL A 230 -26.78 0.37 -0.66
CA VAL A 230 -26.21 -0.47 -1.72
C VAL A 230 -25.61 0.37 -2.86
N GLN A 231 -26.30 1.46 -3.24
CA GLN A 231 -25.83 2.36 -4.29
C GLN A 231 -24.55 3.09 -3.87
N TRP A 232 -24.47 3.52 -2.61
CA TRP A 232 -23.27 4.16 -2.07
C TRP A 232 -22.11 3.19 -1.92
N LEU A 233 -22.37 1.93 -1.54
CA LEU A 233 -21.33 0.90 -1.47
C LEU A 233 -20.73 0.63 -2.85
N ASP A 234 -21.58 0.45 -3.88
CA ASP A 234 -21.13 0.26 -5.27
C ASP A 234 -20.37 1.49 -5.80
N TYR A 235 -20.85 2.71 -5.49
CA TYR A 235 -20.15 3.94 -5.81
C TYR A 235 -18.75 3.98 -5.20
N TRP A 236 -18.61 3.71 -3.89
CA TRP A 236 -17.32 3.71 -3.23
C TRP A 236 -16.41 2.62 -3.76
N MET A 237 -16.91 1.42 -4.01
CA MET A 237 -16.14 0.32 -4.60
C MET A 237 -15.51 0.74 -5.93
N ARG A 238 -16.29 1.31 -6.85
CA ARG A 238 -15.77 1.78 -8.14
C ARG A 238 -14.76 2.90 -7.98
N GLN A 239 -15.04 3.89 -7.12
CA GLN A 239 -14.12 5.00 -6.87
C GLN A 239 -12.80 4.54 -6.29
N ARG A 240 -12.84 3.61 -5.33
CA ARG A 240 -11.64 3.08 -4.69
C ARG A 240 -10.82 2.24 -5.67
N LEU A 241 -11.44 1.36 -6.45
CA LEU A 241 -10.75 0.56 -7.45
C LEU A 241 -10.08 1.44 -8.53
N LEU A 242 -10.78 2.47 -9.00
CA LEU A 242 -10.20 3.43 -9.95
C LEU A 242 -9.01 4.18 -9.35
N TRP A 243 -9.11 4.57 -8.07
CA TRP A 243 -8.03 5.27 -7.38
C TRP A 243 -6.77 4.41 -7.25
N TRP A 244 -6.89 3.14 -6.87
CA TRP A 244 -5.74 2.23 -6.83
C TRP A 244 -5.11 2.04 -8.21
N ARG A 245 -5.93 1.89 -9.24
CA ARG A 245 -5.47 1.71 -10.62
C ARG A 245 -4.77 2.92 -11.21
N LYS A 246 -5.19 4.13 -10.81
CA LYS A 246 -4.66 5.40 -11.34
C LYS A 246 -3.15 5.56 -11.12
N LEU A 247 -2.63 5.07 -10.00
CA LEU A 247 -1.23 5.23 -9.60
C LEU A 247 -0.34 4.03 -10.00
N ALA A 248 -0.93 3.03 -10.64
CA ALA A 248 -0.29 1.75 -10.96
C ALA A 248 0.34 1.74 -12.36
N ILE A 249 1.44 1.00 -12.50
CA ILE A 249 2.02 0.64 -13.80
C ILE A 249 1.19 -0.47 -14.45
N GLY A 250 0.77 -1.48 -13.66
CA GLY A 250 -0.10 -2.56 -14.08
C GLY A 250 -1.51 -2.46 -13.48
N PRO A 251 -2.40 -1.56 -13.98
CA PRO A 251 -3.73 -1.36 -13.41
C PRO A 251 -4.60 -2.61 -13.33
N SER A 252 -4.37 -3.58 -14.21
CA SER A 252 -5.08 -4.88 -14.24
C SER A 252 -4.77 -5.77 -13.04
N ASN A 253 -3.65 -5.54 -12.34
CA ASN A 253 -3.29 -6.28 -11.14
C ASN A 253 -4.18 -5.92 -9.94
N PHE A 254 -4.85 -4.76 -10.00
CA PHE A 254 -5.82 -4.34 -8.99
C PHE A 254 -7.22 -4.81 -9.38
N THR A 255 -7.78 -5.72 -8.59
CA THR A 255 -9.06 -6.40 -8.85
C THR A 255 -10.00 -6.26 -7.67
N SER A 256 -11.29 -6.51 -7.88
CA SER A 256 -12.30 -6.58 -6.81
C SER A 256 -12.94 -7.96 -6.81
N SER A 257 -13.33 -8.44 -5.65
CA SER A 257 -14.08 -9.68 -5.49
C SER A 257 -14.98 -9.58 -4.28
N ASP A 258 -16.19 -10.08 -4.41
CA ASP A 258 -17.11 -10.19 -3.29
C ASP A 258 -16.68 -11.34 -2.38
N TYR A 259 -16.91 -11.21 -1.11
CA TYR A 259 -16.68 -12.24 -0.11
C TYR A 259 -17.86 -12.30 0.87
N GLU A 260 -18.04 -13.47 1.47
CA GLU A 260 -18.98 -13.70 2.56
C GLU A 260 -18.22 -14.37 3.70
N ASP A 261 -18.13 -13.67 4.83
CA ASP A 261 -17.45 -14.17 6.02
C ASP A 261 -18.40 -14.06 7.21
N GLU A 262 -18.60 -15.17 7.94
CA GLU A 262 -19.50 -15.27 9.10
C GLU A 262 -20.91 -14.66 8.86
N GLY A 263 -21.43 -14.77 7.62
CA GLY A 263 -22.73 -14.21 7.22
C GLY A 263 -22.71 -12.71 6.94
N GLN A 264 -21.56 -12.05 7.01
CA GLN A 264 -21.35 -10.67 6.54
C GLN A 264 -20.89 -10.67 5.08
N LYS A 265 -21.59 -9.91 4.24
CA LYS A 265 -21.23 -9.74 2.83
C LYS A 265 -20.47 -8.45 2.64
N GLY A 266 -19.38 -8.55 1.89
CA GLY A 266 -18.54 -7.40 1.57
C GLY A 266 -17.87 -7.56 0.21
N THR A 267 -17.21 -6.49 -0.23
CA THR A 267 -16.33 -6.49 -1.40
C THR A 267 -14.93 -6.15 -0.96
N ALA A 268 -13.95 -6.93 -1.35
CA ALA A 268 -12.55 -6.63 -1.12
C ALA A 268 -11.85 -6.25 -2.42
N LEU A 269 -10.98 -5.26 -2.34
CA LEU A 269 -10.05 -4.91 -3.40
C LEU A 269 -8.73 -5.62 -3.13
N TYR A 270 -8.18 -6.24 -4.16
CA TYR A 270 -6.99 -7.07 -4.09
C TYR A 270 -5.91 -6.55 -5.02
N TYR A 271 -4.67 -6.77 -4.65
CA TYR A 271 -3.55 -6.76 -5.57
C TYR A 271 -3.13 -8.21 -5.89
N ASN A 272 -2.95 -8.52 -7.18
CA ASN A 272 -2.56 -9.84 -7.65
C ASN A 272 -1.03 -9.95 -7.62
N PHE A 273 -0.49 -10.45 -6.51
CA PHE A 273 0.92 -10.83 -6.43
C PHE A 273 1.15 -12.19 -7.09
N PRO A 274 2.39 -12.54 -7.44
CA PRO A 274 2.69 -13.86 -8.01
C PRO A 274 2.36 -15.05 -7.10
N TRP A 275 2.38 -14.83 -5.79
CA TRP A 275 2.06 -15.85 -4.79
C TRP A 275 0.57 -15.92 -4.43
N GLY A 276 -0.24 -15.00 -4.93
CA GLY A 276 -1.68 -14.98 -4.68
C GLY A 276 -2.25 -13.56 -4.60
N LYS A 277 -3.56 -13.51 -4.42
CA LYS A 277 -4.28 -12.25 -4.23
C LYS A 277 -4.22 -11.84 -2.77
N GLU A 278 -3.74 -10.62 -2.52
CA GLU A 278 -3.69 -10.04 -1.17
C GLU A 278 -4.69 -8.88 -1.06
N PRO A 279 -5.53 -8.85 -0.02
CA PRO A 279 -6.50 -7.79 0.18
C PRO A 279 -5.79 -6.50 0.58
N ILE A 280 -6.12 -5.40 -0.12
CA ILE A 280 -5.58 -4.06 0.15
C ILE A 280 -6.62 -3.11 0.71
N GLU A 281 -7.90 -3.33 0.44
CA GLU A 281 -9.00 -2.51 0.93
C GLU A 281 -10.28 -3.33 1.02
N ASN A 282 -11.04 -3.18 2.12
CA ASN A 282 -12.30 -3.86 2.36
C ASN A 282 -13.45 -2.86 2.41
N LEU A 283 -14.58 -3.23 1.82
CA LEU A 283 -15.81 -2.43 1.80
C LEU A 283 -16.97 -3.30 2.28
N GLN A 284 -17.69 -2.82 3.28
CA GLN A 284 -18.82 -3.55 3.89
C GLN A 284 -20.00 -2.63 4.19
N ASN A 285 -21.21 -3.18 4.09
CA ASN A 285 -22.40 -2.55 4.64
C ASN A 285 -22.78 -3.25 5.95
N LEU A 286 -22.51 -2.57 7.06
CA LEU A 286 -22.75 -3.09 8.42
C LEU A 286 -24.20 -2.87 8.89
N GLY A 287 -25.02 -2.21 8.09
CA GLY A 287 -26.37 -1.83 8.51
C GLY A 287 -26.35 -0.78 9.63
N ASP A 288 -27.34 -0.84 10.51
CA ASP A 288 -27.47 0.03 11.67
C ASP A 288 -27.04 -0.62 12.99
N LYS A 289 -26.71 -1.92 12.98
CA LYS A 289 -26.44 -2.72 14.18
C LYS A 289 -25.27 -2.19 15.00
N GLU A 290 -24.14 -1.91 14.35
CA GLU A 290 -22.93 -1.42 15.02
C GLU A 290 -23.17 -0.07 15.72
N LEU A 291 -23.91 0.83 15.04
CA LEU A 291 -24.25 2.13 15.60
C LEU A 291 -25.17 1.99 16.81
N LEU A 292 -26.17 1.08 16.75
CA LEU A 292 -27.08 0.79 17.86
C LEU A 292 -26.36 0.14 19.05
N GLN A 293 -25.34 -0.65 18.82
CA GLN A 293 -24.52 -1.27 19.89
C GLN A 293 -23.69 -0.22 20.64
N VAL A 294 -23.12 0.75 19.94
CA VAL A 294 -22.33 1.82 20.55
C VAL A 294 -23.21 2.74 21.41
N TYR A 295 -24.45 3.00 20.98
CA TYR A 295 -25.35 3.93 21.65
C TYR A 295 -26.57 3.23 22.26
N GLN A 296 -26.36 2.34 23.24
CA GLN A 296 -27.40 1.49 23.86
C GLN A 296 -28.57 2.24 24.55
N GLY A 297 -28.46 3.54 24.82
CA GLY A 297 -29.44 4.23 25.68
C GLY A 297 -30.41 5.17 24.98
N ASN A 298 -29.99 5.89 23.94
CA ASN A 298 -30.82 6.98 23.35
C ASN A 298 -30.86 6.96 21.82
N LYS A 299 -31.70 6.10 21.28
CA LYS A 299 -31.90 5.94 19.84
C LYS A 299 -32.37 7.21 19.13
N ALA A 300 -33.05 8.13 19.86
CA ALA A 300 -33.54 9.38 19.28
C ALA A 300 -32.40 10.30 18.78
N LYS A 301 -31.23 10.24 19.43
CA LYS A 301 -30.04 11.02 19.04
C LYS A 301 -29.42 10.54 17.74
N LEU A 302 -29.69 9.28 17.33
CA LEU A 302 -29.09 8.67 16.14
C LEU A 302 -29.78 9.03 14.83
N HIS A 303 -30.94 9.66 14.88
CA HIS A 303 -31.71 9.96 13.68
C HIS A 303 -31.07 11.09 12.85
N GLY A 304 -30.73 10.77 11.61
CA GLY A 304 -30.33 11.73 10.59
C GLY A 304 -31.48 12.02 9.61
N ARG A 305 -31.33 13.05 8.80
CA ARG A 305 -32.30 13.48 7.80
C ARG A 305 -31.89 13.05 6.39
N ASP A 306 -32.66 12.17 5.78
CA ASP A 306 -32.58 11.83 4.36
C ASP A 306 -33.71 12.54 3.62
N GLY A 307 -33.44 13.76 3.12
CA GLY A 307 -34.47 14.68 2.64
C GLY A 307 -35.43 15.06 3.76
N ARG A 308 -36.73 14.68 3.61
CA ARG A 308 -37.75 14.94 4.61
C ARG A 308 -37.95 13.82 5.64
N LYS A 309 -37.24 12.69 5.48
CA LYS A 309 -37.40 11.52 6.35
C LYS A 309 -36.34 11.52 7.44
N SER A 310 -36.78 11.19 8.65
CA SER A 310 -35.90 10.93 9.79
C SER A 310 -35.60 9.43 9.84
N VAL A 311 -34.32 9.04 9.75
CA VAL A 311 -33.89 7.63 9.70
C VAL A 311 -32.66 7.40 10.56
N ILE A 312 -32.52 6.20 11.12
CA ILE A 312 -31.23 5.73 11.65
C ILE A 312 -30.40 5.30 10.43
N PRO A 313 -29.17 5.80 10.24
CA PRO A 313 -28.40 5.47 9.07
C PRO A 313 -27.83 4.07 9.11
N HIS A 314 -27.63 3.50 7.93
CA HIS A 314 -26.72 2.39 7.71
C HIS A 314 -25.28 2.90 7.70
N VAL A 315 -24.38 2.08 8.23
CA VAL A 315 -22.94 2.32 8.29
C VAL A 315 -22.27 1.53 7.18
N LEU A 316 -21.59 2.23 6.28
CA LEU A 316 -20.71 1.61 5.30
C LEU A 316 -19.28 1.82 5.75
N SER A 317 -18.52 0.73 5.85
CA SER A 317 -17.10 0.75 6.20
C SER A 317 -16.24 0.55 4.95
N VAL A 318 -15.32 1.47 4.71
CA VAL A 318 -14.30 1.40 3.64
C VAL A 318 -12.95 1.52 4.33
N SER A 319 -12.15 0.46 4.34
CA SER A 319 -10.90 0.41 5.09
C SER A 319 -9.76 -0.13 4.24
N ALA A 320 -8.77 0.71 3.97
CA ALA A 320 -7.57 0.40 3.20
C ALA A 320 -6.36 0.16 4.11
N ASN A 321 -5.59 -0.89 3.83
CA ASN A 321 -4.30 -1.14 4.48
C ASN A 321 -3.19 -0.46 3.67
N LEU A 322 -2.66 0.66 4.18
CA LEU A 322 -1.62 1.42 3.49
C LEU A 322 -0.27 0.69 3.47
N ASN A 323 0.03 -0.18 4.43
CA ASN A 323 1.26 -0.97 4.41
C ASN A 323 1.23 -2.00 3.27
N CYS A 324 0.10 -2.70 3.10
CA CYS A 324 -0.12 -3.59 1.94
C CYS A 324 -0.11 -2.81 0.62
N GLY A 325 -0.68 -1.61 0.61
CA GLY A 325 -0.64 -0.70 -0.54
C GLY A 325 0.77 -0.28 -0.94
N VAL A 326 1.64 0.03 0.02
CA VAL A 326 3.06 0.32 -0.23
C VAL A 326 3.74 -0.87 -0.89
N MET A 327 3.53 -2.08 -0.36
CA MET A 327 4.10 -3.30 -0.94
C MET A 327 3.57 -3.58 -2.34
N ALA A 328 2.27 -3.36 -2.58
CA ALA A 328 1.67 -3.52 -3.89
C ALA A 328 2.31 -2.58 -4.92
N TYR A 329 2.49 -1.29 -4.60
CA TYR A 329 3.12 -0.34 -5.51
C TYR A 329 4.62 -0.57 -5.68
N LEU A 330 5.35 -1.03 -4.66
CA LEU A 330 6.75 -1.41 -4.81
C LEU A 330 6.89 -2.58 -5.78
N TYR A 331 6.04 -3.59 -5.64
CA TYR A 331 6.05 -4.74 -6.55
C TYR A 331 5.60 -4.36 -7.97
N ASP A 332 4.52 -3.61 -8.11
CA ASP A 332 3.97 -3.16 -9.39
C ASP A 332 4.96 -2.29 -10.18
N SER A 333 5.74 -1.47 -9.48
CA SER A 333 6.71 -0.54 -10.08
C SER A 333 8.06 -1.17 -10.44
N LEU A 334 8.37 -2.37 -9.93
CA LEU A 334 9.65 -3.04 -10.19
C LEU A 334 9.69 -3.55 -11.63
N GLN A 335 10.61 -3.02 -12.41
CA GLN A 335 10.84 -3.44 -13.79
C GLN A 335 12.31 -3.81 -14.00
N PHE A 336 12.52 -4.78 -14.88
CA PHE A 336 13.83 -5.22 -15.30
C PHE A 336 14.12 -4.68 -16.69
N SER A 337 15.07 -3.76 -16.79
CA SER A 337 15.51 -3.22 -18.09
C SER A 337 16.72 -4.02 -18.58
N GLY A 338 16.53 -4.79 -19.64
CA GLY A 338 17.60 -5.53 -20.31
C GLY A 338 18.03 -4.82 -21.58
N ASN A 339 19.18 -4.17 -21.61
CA ASN A 339 19.86 -3.90 -22.87
C ASN A 339 20.45 -5.21 -23.39
N ARG A 340 19.92 -5.71 -24.52
CA ARG A 340 20.42 -6.90 -25.25
C ARG A 340 21.79 -6.64 -25.92
N VAL A 341 22.68 -5.91 -25.26
CA VAL A 341 24.03 -5.64 -25.79
C VAL A 341 25.05 -6.38 -24.95
N SER A 342 25.52 -7.48 -25.54
CA SER A 342 26.60 -8.39 -25.15
C SER A 342 26.23 -9.59 -24.26
N LYS A 343 26.52 -10.76 -24.83
CA LYS A 343 26.29 -12.12 -24.27
C LYS A 343 27.16 -12.48 -23.03
N ARG A 344 27.88 -11.54 -22.40
CA ARG A 344 28.85 -11.87 -21.33
C ARG A 344 28.56 -11.34 -19.94
N ASN A 345 27.64 -10.35 -19.74
CA ASN A 345 27.23 -9.91 -18.41
C ASN A 345 25.77 -9.44 -18.45
N LEU A 346 24.83 -10.35 -18.19
CA LEU A 346 23.40 -10.08 -17.99
C LEU A 346 23.17 -9.57 -16.56
N GLN A 347 23.72 -8.42 -16.20
CA GLN A 347 23.17 -7.69 -15.05
C GLN A 347 21.90 -6.99 -15.51
N GLN A 348 20.74 -7.61 -15.21
CA GLN A 348 19.45 -6.98 -15.40
C GLN A 348 19.37 -5.74 -14.51
N ARG A 349 19.26 -4.57 -15.13
CA ARG A 349 19.09 -3.30 -14.42
C ARG A 349 17.71 -3.28 -13.79
N LYS A 350 17.65 -3.16 -12.46
CA LYS A 350 16.43 -3.02 -11.67
C LYS A 350 16.02 -1.54 -11.67
N VAL A 351 14.75 -1.25 -11.96
CA VAL A 351 14.21 0.12 -11.94
C VAL A 351 12.88 0.12 -11.23
N LEU A 352 12.71 0.97 -10.21
CA LEU A 352 11.42 1.23 -9.59
C LEU A 352 10.72 2.38 -10.30
N LYS A 353 9.78 2.08 -11.19
CA LYS A 353 8.99 3.08 -11.93
C LYS A 353 7.77 3.55 -11.14
N LEU A 354 8.01 4.01 -9.91
CA LEU A 354 6.95 4.61 -9.09
C LEU A 354 6.32 5.81 -9.78
N HIS A 355 4.98 5.91 -9.68
CA HIS A 355 4.24 7.09 -10.16
C HIS A 355 4.80 8.37 -9.53
N PRO A 356 4.91 9.49 -10.25
CA PRO A 356 5.49 10.73 -9.73
C PRO A 356 4.87 11.22 -8.42
N SER A 357 3.57 11.02 -8.22
CA SER A 357 2.90 11.36 -6.96
C SER A 357 3.33 10.48 -5.79
N LEU A 358 3.76 9.24 -6.03
CA LEU A 358 4.17 8.27 -5.02
C LEU A 358 5.67 8.27 -4.75
N ALA A 359 6.51 8.54 -5.76
CA ALA A 359 7.97 8.49 -5.64
C ALA A 359 8.47 9.23 -4.38
N PRO A 360 9.26 8.58 -3.50
CA PRO A 360 9.76 9.20 -2.27
C PRO A 360 10.61 10.43 -2.53
N VAL A 361 11.48 10.32 -3.51
CA VAL A 361 12.40 11.37 -3.96
C VAL A 361 12.08 11.68 -5.41
N LYS A 362 11.87 12.97 -5.70
CA LYS A 362 11.55 13.42 -7.06
C LYS A 362 12.82 13.65 -7.88
N VAL A 363 13.84 14.19 -7.24
CA VAL A 363 15.08 14.65 -7.89
C VAL A 363 16.30 14.22 -7.10
N ALA A 364 17.35 13.73 -7.76
CA ALA A 364 18.69 13.58 -7.19
C ALA A 364 19.63 14.57 -7.82
N MET A 365 20.48 15.24 -7.01
CA MET A 365 21.44 16.20 -7.51
C MET A 365 22.87 15.73 -7.26
N ASN A 366 23.71 15.79 -8.27
CA ASN A 366 25.12 15.41 -8.21
C ASN A 366 26.03 16.47 -8.81
N VAL A 367 27.25 16.49 -8.30
CA VAL A 367 28.34 17.27 -8.84
C VAL A 367 29.11 16.44 -9.84
N GLY A 368 29.31 16.96 -11.04
CA GLY A 368 30.15 16.36 -12.09
C GLY A 368 31.60 16.81 -12.00
N ARG A 369 32.24 17.01 -13.16
CA ARG A 369 33.59 17.55 -13.28
C ARG A 369 33.58 19.04 -13.01
N GLY A 370 34.62 19.55 -12.34
CA GLY A 370 34.85 20.97 -12.12
C GLY A 370 35.25 21.34 -10.70
N PRO A 371 35.36 22.64 -10.39
CA PRO A 371 35.70 23.13 -9.06
C PRO A 371 34.59 22.74 -8.07
N THR A 372 34.96 21.84 -7.16
CA THR A 372 33.99 21.14 -6.31
C THR A 372 33.26 22.06 -5.33
N LEU A 373 33.92 23.14 -4.86
CA LEU A 373 33.33 24.06 -3.88
C LEU A 373 32.20 24.87 -4.52
N GLU A 374 32.46 25.51 -5.64
CA GLU A 374 31.52 26.36 -6.36
C GLU A 374 30.33 25.53 -6.87
N LEU A 375 30.59 24.33 -7.42
CA LEU A 375 29.54 23.43 -7.87
C LEU A 375 28.63 22.96 -6.71
N ARG A 376 29.20 22.71 -5.53
CA ARG A 376 28.39 22.37 -4.33
C ARG A 376 27.53 23.53 -3.87
N GLN A 377 28.02 24.78 -3.93
CA GLN A 377 27.24 25.97 -3.62
C GLN A 377 26.04 26.12 -4.56
N ILE A 378 26.22 25.92 -5.88
CA ILE A 378 25.12 25.93 -6.84
C ILE A 378 24.12 24.80 -6.54
N CYS A 379 24.60 23.58 -6.27
CA CYS A 379 23.74 22.47 -5.86
C CYS A 379 22.90 22.82 -4.63
N GLN A 380 23.53 23.44 -3.64
CA GLN A 380 22.85 23.83 -2.40
C GLN A 380 21.78 24.90 -2.64
N GLY A 381 22.07 25.90 -3.49
CA GLY A 381 21.08 26.91 -3.87
C GLY A 381 19.86 26.29 -4.55
N LEU A 382 20.08 25.48 -5.60
CA LEU A 382 19.00 24.80 -6.30
C LEU A 382 18.24 23.81 -5.39
N PHE A 383 18.93 23.15 -4.47
CA PHE A 383 18.33 22.25 -3.48
C PHE A 383 17.27 22.98 -2.65
N TYR A 384 17.60 24.15 -2.09
CA TYR A 384 16.65 24.92 -1.29
C TYR A 384 15.50 25.46 -2.14
N GLU A 385 15.75 25.93 -3.35
CA GLU A 385 14.70 26.39 -4.26
C GLU A 385 13.67 25.30 -4.59
N LEU A 386 14.12 24.06 -4.78
CA LEU A 386 13.24 22.93 -5.02
C LEU A 386 12.45 22.53 -3.77
N LEU A 387 13.09 22.53 -2.59
CA LEU A 387 12.42 22.25 -1.33
C LEU A 387 11.32 23.27 -1.01
N GLU A 388 11.53 24.55 -1.26
CA GLU A 388 10.52 25.60 -1.10
C GLU A 388 9.27 25.34 -1.97
N LYS A 389 9.43 24.69 -3.12
CA LYS A 389 8.32 24.24 -3.97
C LYS A 389 7.72 22.89 -3.55
N GLY A 390 8.17 22.31 -2.43
CA GLY A 390 7.70 21.01 -1.96
C GLY A 390 8.18 19.83 -2.80
N ILE A 391 9.26 19.98 -3.57
CA ILE A 391 9.88 18.95 -4.36
C ILE A 391 10.94 18.25 -3.50
N THR A 392 10.79 16.96 -3.23
CA THR A 392 11.76 16.19 -2.46
C THR A 392 13.01 15.93 -3.27
N VAL A 393 14.17 16.26 -2.70
CA VAL A 393 15.47 16.18 -3.38
C VAL A 393 16.43 15.28 -2.59
N TRP A 394 17.14 14.40 -3.28
CA TRP A 394 18.24 13.63 -2.73
C TRP A 394 19.55 14.43 -2.86
N PRO A 395 20.25 14.71 -1.75
CA PRO A 395 21.45 15.53 -1.77
C PRO A 395 22.70 14.73 -2.15
N GLY A 396 22.76 14.18 -3.35
CA GLY A 396 23.90 13.40 -3.84
C GLY A 396 25.20 14.18 -3.91
N HIS A 397 25.14 15.51 -3.94
CA HIS A 397 26.30 16.39 -3.89
C HIS A 397 27.04 16.37 -2.53
N LEU A 398 26.41 15.84 -1.47
CA LEU A 398 27.04 15.63 -0.17
C LEU A 398 27.77 14.28 -0.09
N GLU A 399 27.60 13.39 -1.06
CA GLU A 399 28.31 12.11 -1.08
C GLU A 399 29.83 12.36 -1.27
N THR A 400 30.62 11.83 -0.34
CA THR A 400 32.07 12.04 -0.33
C THR A 400 32.82 11.02 -1.19
N MET A 401 32.20 9.87 -1.46
CA MET A 401 32.80 8.81 -2.28
C MET A 401 32.62 9.12 -3.76
N GLN A 402 33.70 9.05 -4.54
CA GLN A 402 33.65 9.14 -5.98
C GLN A 402 33.09 7.86 -6.60
N ILE A 403 31.78 7.83 -6.77
CA ILE A 403 31.07 6.73 -7.41
C ILE A 403 30.94 7.08 -8.91
N PRO A 404 31.23 6.14 -9.83
CA PRO A 404 30.99 6.36 -11.26
C PRO A 404 29.55 6.76 -11.55
N LEU A 405 29.33 7.72 -12.44
CA LEU A 405 28.01 8.28 -12.74
C LEU A 405 26.97 7.23 -13.14
N GLU A 406 27.39 6.19 -13.86
CA GLU A 406 26.50 5.10 -14.28
C GLU A 406 26.01 4.27 -13.05
N GLN A 407 26.85 4.07 -12.05
CA GLN A 407 26.46 3.42 -10.81
C GLN A 407 25.50 4.29 -9.99
N LEU A 408 25.69 5.61 -9.99
CA LEU A 408 24.75 6.56 -9.39
C LEU A 408 23.38 6.50 -10.08
N TYR A 409 23.33 6.41 -11.39
CA TYR A 409 22.06 6.24 -12.11
C TYR A 409 21.36 4.92 -11.73
N VAL A 410 22.09 3.83 -11.61
CA VAL A 410 21.53 2.56 -11.13
C VAL A 410 20.96 2.71 -9.71
N LYS A 411 21.73 3.32 -8.79
CA LYS A 411 21.27 3.61 -7.43
C LYS A 411 19.96 4.41 -7.41
N TYR A 412 19.90 5.50 -8.18
CA TYR A 412 18.71 6.37 -8.20
C TYR A 412 17.51 5.74 -8.90
N ASP A 413 17.72 4.96 -9.94
CA ASP A 413 16.68 4.20 -10.60
C ASP A 413 16.06 3.15 -9.64
N GLU A 414 16.89 2.48 -8.84
CA GLU A 414 16.45 1.55 -7.80
C GLU A 414 15.79 2.23 -6.60
N MET A 415 16.12 3.50 -6.31
CA MET A 415 15.42 4.34 -5.33
C MET A 415 14.10 4.92 -5.85
N GLY A 416 13.80 4.75 -7.14
CA GLY A 416 12.61 5.30 -7.77
C GLY A 416 12.67 6.82 -7.98
N VAL A 417 13.86 7.41 -8.00
CA VAL A 417 14.07 8.85 -8.28
C VAL A 417 13.68 9.15 -9.73
N ILE A 418 12.87 10.18 -9.94
CA ILE A 418 12.30 10.48 -11.27
C ILE A 418 13.33 11.17 -12.15
N PHE A 419 14.02 12.19 -11.63
CA PHE A 419 15.02 12.98 -12.35
C PHE A 419 16.36 13.00 -11.63
N THR A 420 17.42 12.95 -12.39
CA THR A 420 18.79 13.18 -11.88
C THR A 420 19.36 14.43 -12.53
N ILE A 421 19.80 15.40 -11.74
CA ILE A 421 20.45 16.62 -12.17
C ILE A 421 21.95 16.48 -11.95
N LEU A 422 22.72 16.74 -12.99
CA LEU A 422 24.17 16.79 -12.93
C LEU A 422 24.62 18.25 -13.17
N ILE A 423 25.31 18.80 -12.19
CA ILE A 423 25.90 20.14 -12.19
C ILE A 423 27.40 20.00 -12.43
N SER A 424 27.95 20.70 -13.43
CA SER A 424 29.34 20.58 -13.88
C SER A 424 29.91 21.92 -14.33
N ASP A 425 31.12 21.93 -14.90
CA ASP A 425 31.79 23.14 -15.41
C ASP A 425 30.88 23.95 -16.34
N SER A 426 30.13 23.29 -17.21
CA SER A 426 29.18 23.97 -18.10
C SER A 426 28.11 24.75 -17.35
N THR A 427 27.80 24.38 -16.12
CA THR A 427 26.86 25.13 -15.29
C THR A 427 27.48 26.44 -14.78
N LEU A 428 28.77 26.42 -14.47
CA LEU A 428 29.49 27.64 -14.06
C LEU A 428 29.68 28.61 -15.25
N GLU A 429 29.96 28.06 -16.43
CA GLU A 429 30.25 28.88 -17.62
C GLU A 429 29.00 29.52 -18.25
N ASN A 430 27.91 28.76 -18.34
CA ASN A 430 26.74 29.17 -19.12
C ASN A 430 25.39 28.81 -18.50
N GLY A 431 25.39 28.39 -17.24
CA GLY A 431 24.16 28.05 -16.49
C GLY A 431 23.48 26.74 -16.94
N ILE A 432 24.14 25.90 -17.75
CA ILE A 432 23.51 24.67 -18.28
C ILE A 432 23.72 23.50 -17.32
N VAL A 433 22.64 22.81 -16.97
CA VAL A 433 22.63 21.57 -16.23
C VAL A 433 22.18 20.40 -17.11
N GLN A 434 22.63 19.19 -16.78
CA GLN A 434 22.13 17.98 -17.44
C GLN A 434 21.02 17.35 -16.58
N LEU A 435 19.84 17.20 -17.15
CA LEU A 435 18.68 16.57 -16.56
C LEU A 435 18.46 15.19 -17.18
N ARG A 436 18.49 14.12 -16.39
CA ARG A 436 18.21 12.75 -16.85
C ARG A 436 16.86 12.28 -16.31
N ASN A 437 16.00 11.80 -17.18
CA ASN A 437 14.75 11.16 -16.82
C ASN A 437 14.95 9.66 -16.58
N ARG A 438 14.43 9.11 -15.47
CA ARG A 438 14.52 7.68 -15.10
C ARG A 438 13.83 6.78 -16.13
N ASP A 439 12.64 7.17 -16.59
CA ASP A 439 11.76 6.29 -17.37
C ASP A 439 12.22 6.13 -18.81
N THR A 440 12.76 7.19 -19.41
CA THR A 440 13.28 7.23 -20.77
C THR A 440 14.78 7.07 -20.87
N ALA A 441 15.50 7.28 -19.74
CA ALA A 441 16.97 7.40 -19.67
C ALA A 441 17.55 8.52 -20.56
N ILE A 442 16.70 9.39 -21.13
CA ILE A 442 17.12 10.53 -21.94
C ILE A 442 17.78 11.58 -21.03
N LYS A 443 18.87 12.17 -21.55
CA LYS A 443 19.60 13.26 -20.93
C LYS A 443 19.34 14.53 -21.73
N GLU A 444 18.77 15.53 -21.09
CA GLU A 444 18.46 16.83 -21.68
C GLU A 444 19.34 17.90 -21.05
N MET A 445 19.74 18.88 -21.85
CA MET A 445 20.47 20.05 -21.39
C MET A 445 19.46 21.18 -21.18
N MET A 446 19.49 21.81 -19.99
CA MET A 446 18.53 22.82 -19.61
C MET A 446 19.23 23.93 -18.84
N HIS A 447 18.78 25.18 -18.99
CA HIS A 447 19.29 26.26 -18.16
C HIS A 447 18.76 26.11 -16.72
N ILE A 448 19.63 26.33 -15.73
CA ILE A 448 19.33 26.10 -14.31
C ILE A 448 18.08 26.86 -13.83
N SER A 449 17.85 28.08 -14.35
CA SER A 449 16.66 28.87 -14.00
C SER A 449 15.33 28.24 -14.44
N GLU A 450 15.34 27.36 -15.44
CA GLU A 450 14.12 26.70 -15.95
C GLU A 450 13.78 25.41 -15.22
N VAL A 451 14.76 24.82 -14.53
CA VAL A 451 14.64 23.51 -13.87
C VAL A 451 13.48 23.46 -12.89
N LYS A 452 13.39 24.49 -12.04
CA LYS A 452 12.34 24.58 -11.01
C LYS A 452 10.94 24.57 -11.60
N ASP A 453 10.71 25.38 -12.63
CA ASP A 453 9.41 25.52 -13.26
C ASP A 453 9.05 24.25 -14.08
N PHE A 454 10.02 23.69 -14.77
CA PHE A 454 9.85 22.42 -15.49
C PHE A 454 9.42 21.29 -14.53
N LEU A 455 10.16 21.07 -13.44
CA LEU A 455 9.87 20.02 -12.46
C LEU A 455 8.53 20.25 -11.75
N THR A 456 8.21 21.50 -11.42
CA THR A 456 6.92 21.85 -10.81
C THR A 456 5.77 21.51 -11.75
N LYS A 457 5.85 21.89 -13.03
CA LYS A 457 4.83 21.56 -14.02
C LYS A 457 4.69 20.06 -14.22
N TYR A 458 5.81 19.32 -14.30
CA TYR A 458 5.80 17.87 -14.47
C TYR A 458 5.10 17.16 -13.29
N ILE A 459 5.43 17.55 -12.05
CA ILE A 459 4.84 16.95 -10.85
C ILE A 459 3.37 17.30 -10.71
N LEU A 460 2.98 18.55 -11.02
CA LEU A 460 1.57 18.98 -10.99
C LEU A 460 0.73 18.27 -12.05
N SER A 461 1.24 18.12 -13.28
CA SER A 461 0.53 17.37 -14.34
C SER A 461 0.31 15.90 -13.95
N ALA A 462 1.27 15.26 -13.28
CA ALA A 462 1.12 13.90 -12.80
C ALA A 462 0.09 13.76 -11.65
N LYS A 463 -0.22 14.84 -10.93
CA LYS A 463 -1.30 14.84 -9.90
C LYS A 463 -2.69 14.95 -10.52
N SER A 464 -2.80 15.58 -11.68
CA SER A 464 -4.09 15.85 -12.33
C SER A 464 -4.59 14.70 -13.21
N ILE A 465 -3.73 13.77 -13.58
CA ILE A 465 -4.08 12.52 -14.29
C ILE A 465 -4.68 11.53 -13.30
#